data_3e235db106d69eddb40e5270b6a0ab10
#
_entry.id   3e235db106d69eddb40e5270b6a0ab10
#
_cell.length_a   1.000
_cell.length_b   1.000
_cell.length_c   1.000
_cell.angle_alpha   90.00
_cell.angle_beta   90.00
_cell.angle_gamma   90.00
#
_symmetry.space_group_name_H-M   'P 1'
#
loop_
_entity.id
_entity.type
_entity.pdbx_description
1 polymer ?
#
loop_
_entity_poly.entity_id
_entity_poly.type
_entity_poly.pdbx_seq_one_letter_code
_entity_poly.pdbx_strand_id
1 'polypeptide(L)'
;LQSAKVYLKISENAKEKTELSIREAVINAYGNVLLSEESVRILEKNIATLEKNLLETTQIYKNGLAEEESVEQLQITLASVKSQLYKTKNLKSIAYKMLNITLGIEINTAVSLSDSLNKLAKENLDLGLLSSDFTFENHIDYKIAKNNETANELFVKLEQSKALPTLSSFVNFGYAGFGEDFDFSTIICCFLP
;
A
#
# COMPACT_ATOMS: atom_id res chain seq x y z
N LEU A 1 -26.21 19.13 -8.32
CA LEU A 1 -25.14 19.78 -7.54
C LEU A 1 -24.75 18.98 -6.29
N GLN A 2 -25.73 18.48 -5.49
CA GLN A 2 -25.46 17.69 -4.27
C GLN A 2 -24.77 16.35 -4.60
N SER A 3 -25.29 15.61 -5.56
CA SER A 3 -24.69 14.32 -6.00
C SER A 3 -23.23 14.50 -6.47
N ALA A 4 -22.93 15.56 -7.23
CA ALA A 4 -21.56 15.82 -7.69
C ALA A 4 -20.59 16.04 -6.51
N LYS A 5 -21.02 16.71 -5.43
CA LYS A 5 -20.19 16.89 -4.23
C LYS A 5 -19.92 15.57 -3.51
N VAL A 6 -20.92 14.67 -3.45
CA VAL A 6 -20.73 13.34 -2.83
C VAL A 6 -19.79 12.48 -3.66
N TYR A 7 -19.90 12.50 -4.99
CA TYR A 7 -18.98 11.78 -5.87
C TYR A 7 -17.55 12.31 -5.77
N LEU A 8 -17.37 13.64 -5.65
CA LEU A 8 -16.04 14.20 -5.39
C LEU A 8 -15.45 13.63 -4.09
N LYS A 9 -16.23 13.65 -3.01
CA LYS A 9 -15.78 13.14 -1.71
C LYS A 9 -15.47 11.64 -1.72
N ILE A 10 -16.25 10.84 -2.48
CA ILE A 10 -15.95 9.42 -2.72
C ILE A 10 -14.61 9.27 -3.43
N SER A 11 -14.33 10.09 -4.45
CA SER A 11 -13.07 10.05 -5.19
C SER A 11 -11.87 10.48 -4.32
N GLU A 12 -12.05 11.48 -3.46
CA GLU A 12 -11.02 11.92 -2.50
C GLU A 12 -10.70 10.79 -1.49
N ASN A 13 -11.72 10.14 -0.93
CA ASN A 13 -11.50 9.00 -0.02
C ASN A 13 -10.89 7.79 -0.73
N ALA A 14 -11.24 7.55 -2.00
CA ALA A 14 -10.62 6.49 -2.80
C ALA A 14 -9.13 6.77 -3.04
N LYS A 15 -8.77 8.04 -3.29
CA LYS A 15 -7.37 8.46 -3.39
C LYS A 15 -6.63 8.23 -2.06
N GLU A 16 -7.19 8.69 -0.94
CA GLU A 16 -6.60 8.49 0.40
C GLU A 16 -6.39 7.00 0.70
N LYS A 17 -7.38 6.15 0.40
CA LYS A 17 -7.27 4.69 0.55
C LYS A 17 -6.13 4.11 -0.30
N THR A 18 -5.99 4.57 -1.54
CA THR A 18 -4.91 4.12 -2.43
C THR A 18 -3.54 4.54 -1.88
N GLU A 19 -3.40 5.78 -1.39
CA GLU A 19 -2.16 6.26 -0.77
C GLU A 19 -1.77 5.44 0.47
N LEU A 20 -2.75 5.11 1.32
CA LEU A 20 -2.53 4.24 2.49
C LEU A 20 -2.10 2.83 2.08
N SER A 21 -2.76 2.25 1.06
CA SER A 21 -2.43 0.91 0.55
C SER A 21 -1.03 0.85 -0.07
N ILE A 22 -0.63 1.88 -0.83
CA ILE A 22 0.73 1.98 -1.38
C ILE A 22 1.75 2.10 -0.26
N ARG A 23 1.49 2.93 0.75
CA ARG A 23 2.37 3.08 1.91
C ARG A 23 2.57 1.75 2.64
N GLU A 24 1.48 1.02 2.88
CA GLU A 24 1.53 -0.31 3.50
C GLU A 24 2.35 -1.29 2.65
N ALA A 25 2.12 -1.32 1.34
CA ALA A 25 2.87 -2.18 0.42
C ALA A 25 4.38 -1.87 0.44
N VAL A 26 4.76 -0.59 0.47
CA VAL A 26 6.17 -0.17 0.57
C VAL A 26 6.78 -0.58 1.90
N ILE A 27 6.09 -0.36 3.02
CA ILE A 27 6.56 -0.76 4.35
C ILE A 27 6.78 -2.27 4.42
N ASN A 28 5.83 -3.05 3.91
CA ASN A 28 5.93 -4.51 3.87
C ASN A 28 7.09 -4.99 2.98
N ALA A 29 7.24 -4.41 1.79
CA ALA A 29 8.35 -4.74 0.90
C ALA A 29 9.71 -4.39 1.53
N TYR A 30 9.82 -3.23 2.16
CA TYR A 30 11.01 -2.79 2.88
C TYR A 30 11.35 -3.72 4.05
N GLY A 31 10.36 -4.06 4.87
CA GLY A 31 10.51 -4.99 5.99
C GLY A 31 10.98 -6.39 5.54
N ASN A 32 10.45 -6.89 4.41
CA ASN A 32 10.87 -8.16 3.84
C ASN A 32 12.33 -8.15 3.38
N VAL A 33 12.84 -7.04 2.84
CA VAL A 33 14.26 -6.91 2.50
C VAL A 33 15.11 -6.97 3.76
N LEU A 34 14.79 -6.17 4.79
CA LEU A 34 15.53 -6.18 6.06
C LEU A 34 15.53 -7.56 6.74
N LEU A 35 14.38 -8.25 6.72
CA LEU A 35 14.26 -9.60 7.27
C LEU A 35 15.15 -10.59 6.52
N SER A 36 15.17 -10.51 5.18
CA SER A 36 15.99 -11.40 4.36
C SER A 36 17.49 -11.13 4.53
N GLU A 37 17.91 -9.87 4.71
CA GLU A 37 19.27 -9.49 5.02
C GLU A 37 19.74 -10.05 6.37
N GLU A 38 18.91 -9.87 7.39
CA GLU A 38 19.22 -10.39 8.74
C GLU A 38 19.27 -11.92 8.76
N SER A 39 18.37 -12.57 8.01
CA SER A 39 18.37 -14.03 7.86
C SER A 39 19.67 -14.54 7.20
N VAL A 40 20.15 -13.87 6.16
CA VAL A 40 21.44 -14.18 5.53
C VAL A 40 22.58 -14.02 6.54
N ARG A 41 22.60 -12.92 7.29
CA ARG A 41 23.63 -12.64 8.31
C ARG A 41 23.67 -13.69 9.42
N ILE A 42 22.49 -14.13 9.87
CA ILE A 42 22.37 -15.18 10.90
C ILE A 42 22.89 -16.52 10.35
N LEU A 43 22.49 -16.90 9.14
CA LEU A 43 22.95 -18.15 8.52
C LEU A 43 24.46 -18.16 8.27
N GLU A 44 25.06 -17.05 7.85
CA GLU A 44 26.50 -16.93 7.69
C GLU A 44 27.25 -17.09 9.01
N LYS A 45 26.75 -16.52 10.11
CA LYS A 45 27.30 -16.74 11.45
C LYS A 45 27.15 -18.19 11.91
N ASN A 46 26.01 -18.81 11.66
CA ASN A 46 25.79 -20.22 12.00
C ASN A 46 26.74 -21.14 11.25
N ILE A 47 26.97 -20.88 9.95
CA ILE A 47 27.95 -21.64 9.16
C ILE A 47 29.35 -21.50 9.75
N ALA A 48 29.80 -20.29 10.08
CA ALA A 48 31.11 -20.07 10.68
C ALA A 48 31.26 -20.83 12.01
N THR A 49 30.23 -20.85 12.84
CA THR A 49 30.20 -21.62 14.11
C THR A 49 30.25 -23.13 13.83
N LEU A 50 29.46 -23.63 12.88
CA LEU A 50 29.44 -25.05 12.52
C LEU A 50 30.77 -25.51 11.91
N GLU A 51 31.41 -24.69 11.09
CA GLU A 51 32.74 -24.98 10.51
C GLU A 51 33.79 -25.10 11.61
N LYS A 52 33.76 -24.21 12.61
CA LYS A 52 34.65 -24.29 13.77
C LYS A 52 34.36 -25.56 14.59
N ASN A 53 33.11 -25.87 14.89
CA ASN A 53 32.74 -27.07 15.63
C ASN A 53 33.14 -28.35 14.88
N LEU A 54 32.96 -28.38 13.56
CA LEU A 54 33.37 -29.50 12.72
C LEU A 54 34.90 -29.71 12.79
N LEU A 55 35.71 -28.62 12.74
CA LEU A 55 37.15 -28.70 12.87
C LEU A 55 37.54 -29.28 14.22
N GLU A 56 36.99 -28.76 15.32
CA GLU A 56 37.26 -29.20 16.69
C GLU A 56 36.87 -30.68 16.88
N THR A 57 35.65 -31.07 16.48
CA THR A 57 35.18 -32.46 16.59
C THR A 57 36.03 -33.45 15.75
N THR A 58 36.44 -33.02 14.56
CA THR A 58 37.36 -33.81 13.72
C THR A 58 38.75 -34.04 14.39
N GLN A 59 39.27 -33.07 15.12
CA GLN A 59 40.53 -33.23 15.87
C GLN A 59 40.31 -34.19 17.07
N ILE A 60 39.19 -34.07 17.77
CA ILE A 60 38.84 -34.97 18.89
C ILE A 60 38.70 -36.41 18.39
N TYR A 61 38.03 -36.59 17.24
CA TYR A 61 37.89 -37.92 16.57
C TYR A 61 39.24 -38.53 16.21
N LYS A 62 40.16 -37.75 15.59
CA LYS A 62 41.50 -38.18 15.24
C LYS A 62 42.34 -38.64 16.44
N ASN A 63 42.03 -38.09 17.63
CA ASN A 63 42.68 -38.49 18.89
C ASN A 63 41.95 -39.69 19.57
N GLY A 64 40.95 -40.28 18.93
CA GLY A 64 40.20 -41.42 19.45
C GLY A 64 39.24 -41.12 20.58
N LEU A 65 38.87 -39.81 20.77
CA LEU A 65 38.03 -39.31 21.86
C LEU A 65 36.61 -38.97 21.41
N ALA A 66 36.26 -39.13 20.14
CA ALA A 66 34.91 -38.95 19.60
C ALA A 66 34.60 -40.04 18.56
N GLU A 67 33.32 -40.27 18.32
CA GLU A 67 32.82 -41.19 17.31
C GLU A 67 32.76 -40.55 15.94
N GLU A 68 32.96 -41.34 14.88
CA GLU A 68 32.90 -40.88 13.48
C GLU A 68 31.51 -40.31 13.13
N GLU A 69 30.45 -40.90 13.67
CA GLU A 69 29.07 -40.47 13.51
C GLU A 69 28.89 -38.99 13.89
N SER A 70 29.56 -38.50 14.94
CA SER A 70 29.52 -37.11 15.36
C SER A 70 30.07 -36.14 14.29
N VAL A 71 31.13 -36.56 13.59
CA VAL A 71 31.73 -35.79 12.50
C VAL A 71 30.80 -35.76 11.28
N GLU A 72 30.28 -36.93 10.90
CA GLU A 72 29.34 -37.06 9.78
C GLU A 72 28.07 -36.24 10.00
N GLN A 73 27.49 -36.30 11.20
CA GLN A 73 26.30 -35.50 11.56
C GLN A 73 26.53 -34.00 11.43
N LEU A 74 27.71 -33.49 11.85
CA LEU A 74 28.06 -32.09 11.67
C LEU A 74 28.27 -31.73 10.21
N GLN A 75 28.84 -32.62 9.39
CA GLN A 75 28.97 -32.40 7.94
C GLN A 75 27.60 -32.30 7.25
N ILE A 76 26.67 -33.21 7.56
CA ILE A 76 25.30 -33.17 7.03
C ILE A 76 24.60 -31.89 7.43
N THR A 77 24.72 -31.50 8.70
CA THR A 77 24.13 -30.27 9.21
C THR A 77 24.70 -29.04 8.51
N LEU A 78 26.02 -28.97 8.35
CA LEU A 78 26.70 -27.87 7.65
C LEU A 78 26.24 -27.77 6.19
N ALA A 79 26.13 -28.92 5.48
CA ALA A 79 25.65 -28.96 4.10
C ALA A 79 24.20 -28.46 4.00
N SER A 80 23.34 -28.85 4.94
CA SER A 80 21.95 -28.37 5.03
C SER A 80 21.88 -26.87 5.23
N VAL A 81 22.63 -26.32 6.19
CA VAL A 81 22.64 -24.86 6.46
C VAL A 81 23.22 -24.08 5.28
N LYS A 82 24.25 -24.59 4.59
CA LYS A 82 24.78 -23.99 3.35
C LYS A 82 23.72 -23.95 2.24
N SER A 83 22.95 -25.02 2.08
CA SER A 83 21.83 -25.05 1.13
C SER A 83 20.76 -24.02 1.50
N GLN A 84 20.44 -23.89 2.78
CA GLN A 84 19.49 -22.89 3.27
C GLN A 84 20.00 -21.46 3.02
N LEU A 85 21.30 -21.19 3.23
CA LEU A 85 21.91 -19.90 2.92
C LEU A 85 21.75 -19.54 1.43
N TYR A 86 21.99 -20.50 0.55
CA TYR A 86 21.82 -20.29 -0.90
C TYR A 86 20.39 -19.89 -1.25
N LYS A 87 19.38 -20.63 -0.70
CA LYS A 87 17.96 -20.29 -0.89
C LYS A 87 17.63 -18.89 -0.36
N THR A 88 18.12 -18.55 0.84
CA THR A 88 17.86 -17.25 1.47
C THR A 88 18.52 -16.10 0.70
N LYS A 89 19.72 -16.30 0.11
CA LYS A 89 20.33 -15.31 -0.78
C LYS A 89 19.50 -15.06 -2.03
N ASN A 90 18.88 -16.08 -2.61
CA ASN A 90 17.98 -15.93 -3.74
C ASN A 90 16.70 -15.17 -3.32
N LEU A 91 16.12 -15.52 -2.15
CA LEU A 91 14.96 -14.80 -1.60
C LEU A 91 15.28 -13.32 -1.34
N LYS A 92 16.46 -13.01 -0.80
CA LYS A 92 16.95 -11.63 -0.64
C LYS A 92 16.95 -10.89 -1.99
N SER A 93 17.49 -11.49 -3.04
CA SER A 93 17.47 -10.91 -4.39
C SER A 93 16.05 -10.63 -4.90
N ILE A 94 15.13 -11.56 -4.66
CA ILE A 94 13.71 -11.39 -5.02
C ILE A 94 13.09 -10.25 -4.21
N ALA A 95 13.35 -10.18 -2.89
CA ALA A 95 12.82 -9.12 -2.03
C ALA A 95 13.24 -7.72 -2.50
N TYR A 96 14.50 -7.54 -2.90
CA TYR A 96 14.97 -6.27 -3.50
C TYR A 96 14.24 -5.92 -4.79
N LYS A 97 14.06 -6.89 -5.68
CA LYS A 97 13.30 -6.69 -6.93
C LYS A 97 11.85 -6.32 -6.67
N MET A 98 11.21 -6.96 -5.68
CA MET A 98 9.85 -6.62 -5.26
C MET A 98 9.76 -5.21 -4.69
N LEU A 99 10.73 -4.80 -3.87
CA LEU A 99 10.82 -3.43 -3.38
C LEU A 99 10.94 -2.42 -4.53
N ASN A 100 11.80 -2.68 -5.51
CA ASN A 100 11.97 -1.81 -6.67
C ASN A 100 10.66 -1.67 -7.47
N ILE A 101 9.94 -2.78 -7.69
CA ILE A 101 8.62 -2.77 -8.35
C ILE A 101 7.63 -1.93 -7.55
N THR A 102 7.57 -2.12 -6.24
CA THR A 102 6.63 -1.39 -5.37
C THR A 102 6.94 0.12 -5.34
N LEU A 103 8.21 0.50 -5.45
CA LEU A 103 8.66 1.88 -5.55
C LEU A 103 8.48 2.47 -6.96
N GLY A 104 8.12 1.66 -7.96
CA GLY A 104 7.97 2.10 -9.35
C GLY A 104 9.28 2.41 -10.06
N ILE A 105 10.42 1.87 -9.57
CA ILE A 105 11.74 2.03 -10.19
C ILE A 105 12.14 0.78 -10.98
N GLU A 106 13.18 0.89 -11.79
CA GLU A 106 13.67 -0.24 -12.58
C GLU A 106 14.09 -1.42 -11.68
N ILE A 107 13.68 -2.65 -12.06
CA ILE A 107 13.83 -3.89 -11.28
C ILE A 107 15.27 -4.16 -10.83
N ASN A 108 16.25 -3.83 -11.68
CA ASN A 108 17.65 -4.10 -11.43
C ASN A 108 18.42 -2.93 -10.81
N THR A 109 17.72 -1.86 -10.41
CA THR A 109 18.36 -0.73 -9.73
C THR A 109 18.95 -1.17 -8.41
N ALA A 110 20.22 -0.85 -8.19
CA ALA A 110 20.90 -1.12 -6.91
C ALA A 110 20.40 -0.14 -5.85
N VAL A 111 19.66 -0.66 -4.87
CA VAL A 111 19.19 0.09 -3.70
C VAL A 111 19.93 -0.43 -2.48
N SER A 112 20.43 0.47 -1.63
CA SER A 112 20.98 0.14 -0.31
C SER A 112 20.07 0.67 0.79
N LEU A 113 19.79 -0.15 1.80
CA LEU A 113 19.01 0.24 2.95
C LEU A 113 19.93 0.79 4.04
N SER A 114 19.51 1.87 4.71
CA SER A 114 20.26 2.52 5.79
C SER A 114 19.92 1.98 7.17
N ASP A 115 18.76 1.33 7.29
CA ASP A 115 18.23 0.87 8.55
C ASP A 115 18.52 -0.60 8.82
N SER A 116 18.46 -0.99 10.08
CA SER A 116 18.52 -2.39 10.50
C SER A 116 17.20 -2.78 11.16
N LEU A 117 16.82 -4.07 11.02
CA LEU A 117 15.60 -4.61 11.63
C LEU A 117 15.52 -4.34 13.14
N ASN A 118 16.64 -4.52 13.84
CA ASN A 118 16.73 -4.30 15.29
C ASN A 118 16.53 -2.83 15.69
N LYS A 119 16.98 -1.88 14.87
CA LYS A 119 16.81 -0.44 15.11
C LYS A 119 15.34 -0.06 14.93
N LEU A 120 14.75 -0.46 13.81
CA LEU A 120 13.34 -0.18 13.54
C LEU A 120 12.40 -0.81 14.56
N ALA A 121 12.67 -2.04 14.99
CA ALA A 121 11.87 -2.70 16.03
C ALA A 121 11.92 -1.93 17.36
N LYS A 122 13.07 -1.40 17.77
CA LYS A 122 13.19 -0.63 19.01
C LYS A 122 12.53 0.74 18.93
N GLU A 123 12.64 1.42 17.80
CA GLU A 123 12.13 2.78 17.62
C GLU A 123 10.60 2.82 17.43
N ASN A 124 10.00 1.77 16.84
CA ASN A 124 8.58 1.74 16.48
C ASN A 124 7.71 0.84 17.37
N LEU A 125 8.27 0.21 18.43
CA LEU A 125 7.50 -0.51 19.43
C LEU A 125 6.91 0.46 20.43
N ASP A 126 5.84 1.16 20.05
CA ASP A 126 5.02 1.95 20.97
C ASP A 126 3.89 1.09 21.54
N LEU A 127 4.09 0.58 22.74
CA LEU A 127 3.07 -0.19 23.47
C LEU A 127 1.84 0.66 23.84
N GLY A 128 1.94 1.99 23.81
CA GLY A 128 0.83 2.90 24.04
C GLY A 128 -0.26 2.80 22.96
N LEU A 129 0.09 2.39 21.73
CA LEU A 129 -0.87 2.16 20.66
C LEU A 129 -1.85 1.03 20.95
N LEU A 130 -1.45 0.03 21.77
CA LEU A 130 -2.32 -1.09 22.15
C LEU A 130 -3.38 -0.71 23.18
N SER A 131 -3.21 0.41 23.88
CA SER A 131 -4.14 0.92 24.89
C SER A 131 -4.98 2.10 24.39
N SER A 132 -4.82 2.54 23.15
CA SER A 132 -5.62 3.61 22.57
C SER A 132 -7.01 3.11 22.17
N ASP A 133 -8.05 3.90 22.48
CA ASP A 133 -9.41 3.60 22.06
C ASP A 133 -9.52 3.69 20.54
N PHE A 134 -9.95 2.61 19.91
CA PHE A 134 -10.19 2.56 18.48
C PHE A 134 -11.48 3.28 18.11
N THR A 135 -11.37 4.38 17.36
CA THR A 135 -12.49 5.14 16.85
C THR A 135 -12.71 4.75 15.38
N PHE A 136 -13.71 3.90 15.12
CA PHE A 136 -14.00 3.36 13.78
C PHE A 136 -14.42 4.43 12.77
N GLU A 137 -14.97 5.58 13.23
CA GLU A 137 -15.36 6.70 12.38
C GLU A 137 -14.16 7.35 11.66
N ASN A 138 -12.97 7.23 12.21
CA ASN A 138 -11.74 7.73 11.59
C ASN A 138 -11.20 6.80 10.50
N HIS A 139 -11.66 5.54 10.48
CA HIS A 139 -11.18 4.56 9.50
C HIS A 139 -11.66 4.91 8.10
N ILE A 140 -10.77 4.80 7.11
CA ILE A 140 -11.07 5.20 5.71
C ILE A 140 -12.24 4.40 5.11
N ASP A 141 -12.34 3.10 5.42
CA ASP A 141 -13.43 2.27 4.90
C ASP A 141 -14.79 2.66 5.48
N TYR A 142 -14.84 3.11 6.76
CA TYR A 142 -16.07 3.66 7.33
C TYR A 142 -16.49 4.94 6.60
N LYS A 143 -15.55 5.86 6.34
CA LYS A 143 -15.83 7.10 5.58
C LYS A 143 -16.34 6.79 4.18
N ILE A 144 -15.77 5.80 3.50
CA ILE A 144 -16.21 5.34 2.17
C ILE A 144 -17.63 4.77 2.26
N ALA A 145 -17.90 3.88 3.22
CA ALA A 145 -19.22 3.29 3.41
C ALA A 145 -20.29 4.36 3.69
N LYS A 146 -19.98 5.33 4.55
CA LYS A 146 -20.89 6.46 4.86
C LYS A 146 -21.17 7.37 3.66
N ASN A 147 -20.16 7.62 2.83
CA ASN A 147 -20.38 8.39 1.60
C ASN A 147 -21.21 7.63 0.57
N ASN A 148 -21.03 6.30 0.47
CA ASN A 148 -21.85 5.45 -0.38
C ASN A 148 -23.32 5.40 0.11
N GLU A 149 -23.55 5.34 1.41
CA GLU A 149 -24.89 5.45 2.00
C GLU A 149 -25.56 6.77 1.56
N THR A 150 -24.85 7.89 1.75
CA THR A 150 -25.37 9.22 1.34
C THR A 150 -25.61 9.31 -0.17
N ALA A 151 -24.77 8.70 -1.01
CA ALA A 151 -24.99 8.64 -2.45
C ALA A 151 -26.25 7.88 -2.81
N ASN A 152 -26.48 6.74 -2.17
CA ASN A 152 -27.67 5.93 -2.38
C ASN A 152 -28.97 6.64 -1.88
N GLU A 153 -28.90 7.36 -0.76
CA GLU A 153 -30.02 8.20 -0.30
C GLU A 153 -30.38 9.28 -1.32
N LEU A 154 -29.39 9.94 -1.91
CA LEU A 154 -29.61 10.93 -2.96
C LEU A 154 -30.17 10.29 -4.24
N PHE A 155 -29.75 9.07 -4.56
CA PHE A 155 -30.30 8.32 -5.67
C PHE A 155 -31.79 7.98 -5.46
N VAL A 156 -32.18 7.54 -4.26
CA VAL A 156 -33.57 7.31 -3.91
C VAL A 156 -34.42 8.60 -4.06
N LYS A 157 -33.90 9.73 -3.56
CA LYS A 157 -34.54 11.04 -3.73
C LYS A 157 -34.68 11.43 -5.20
N LEU A 158 -33.69 11.12 -6.03
CA LEU A 158 -33.77 11.35 -7.48
C LEU A 158 -34.86 10.50 -8.13
N GLU A 159 -34.97 9.22 -7.80
CA GLU A 159 -36.02 8.34 -8.34
C GLU A 159 -37.43 8.80 -7.87
N GLN A 160 -37.57 9.18 -6.63
CA GLN A 160 -38.83 9.74 -6.11
C GLN A 160 -39.23 11.03 -6.83
N SER A 161 -38.25 11.88 -7.20
CA SER A 161 -38.53 13.13 -7.92
C SER A 161 -39.07 12.92 -9.33
N LYS A 162 -38.78 11.76 -9.96
CA LYS A 162 -39.32 11.40 -11.30
C LYS A 162 -40.81 11.16 -11.28
N ALA A 163 -41.39 10.84 -10.12
CA ALA A 163 -42.85 10.68 -9.94
C ALA A 163 -43.56 12.03 -9.75
N LEU A 164 -42.83 13.13 -9.58
CA LEU A 164 -43.41 14.47 -9.41
C LEU A 164 -43.56 15.16 -10.78
N PRO A 165 -44.54 16.08 -10.93
CA PRO A 165 -44.69 16.87 -12.15
C PRO A 165 -43.46 17.77 -12.36
N THR A 166 -43.00 17.85 -13.60
CA THR A 166 -41.89 18.74 -13.98
C THR A 166 -42.42 20.09 -14.43
N LEU A 167 -41.84 21.17 -13.86
CA LEU A 167 -42.11 22.54 -14.28
C LEU A 167 -40.82 23.08 -14.95
N SER A 168 -40.90 23.49 -16.21
CA SER A 168 -39.83 24.14 -16.93
C SER A 168 -40.25 25.55 -17.34
N SER A 169 -39.37 26.52 -17.14
CA SER A 169 -39.51 27.87 -17.62
C SER A 169 -38.28 28.29 -18.43
N PHE A 170 -38.49 28.99 -19.51
CA PHE A 170 -37.39 29.60 -20.26
C PHE A 170 -37.69 31.07 -20.54
N VAL A 171 -36.66 31.87 -20.57
CA VAL A 171 -36.73 33.29 -20.88
C VAL A 171 -35.90 33.52 -22.15
N ASN A 172 -36.58 34.01 -23.18
CA ASN A 172 -35.93 34.29 -24.47
C ASN A 172 -35.84 35.81 -24.65
N PHE A 173 -34.66 36.31 -24.89
CA PHE A 173 -34.44 37.73 -25.26
C PHE A 173 -34.01 37.75 -26.73
N GLY A 174 -34.81 38.41 -27.56
CA GLY A 174 -34.49 38.59 -28.96
C GLY A 174 -34.74 40.05 -29.39
N TYR A 175 -33.87 40.54 -30.23
CA TYR A 175 -34.12 41.83 -30.93
C TYR A 175 -34.57 41.52 -32.34
N ALA A 176 -35.74 42.03 -32.73
CA ALA A 176 -36.16 42.01 -34.12
C ALA A 176 -36.35 43.47 -34.58
N GLY A 177 -35.55 43.86 -35.52
CA GLY A 177 -35.67 45.17 -36.20
C GLY A 177 -36.18 44.96 -37.64
N PHE A 178 -37.28 45.60 -37.98
CA PHE A 178 -37.84 45.61 -39.32
C PHE A 178 -37.87 47.08 -39.78
N GLY A 179 -37.03 47.43 -40.77
CA GLY A 179 -37.00 48.80 -41.34
C GLY A 179 -35.66 49.13 -41.95
N GLU A 180 -35.66 50.11 -42.86
CA GLU A 180 -34.46 50.60 -43.55
C GLU A 180 -33.52 51.42 -42.67
N ASP A 181 -34.02 51.91 -41.49
CA ASP A 181 -33.24 52.61 -40.50
C ASP A 181 -33.21 51.84 -39.16
N PHE A 182 -32.01 51.49 -38.67
CA PHE A 182 -31.79 50.81 -37.41
C PHE A 182 -31.90 51.80 -36.22
N ASP A 183 -33.08 51.81 -35.60
CA ASP A 183 -33.26 52.59 -34.36
C ASP A 183 -33.33 51.64 -33.16
N PHE A 184 -32.36 51.75 -32.22
CA PHE A 184 -32.25 50.93 -31.01
C PHE A 184 -33.26 51.30 -29.91
N SER A 185 -34.21 52.20 -30.18
CA SER A 185 -35.12 52.72 -29.14
C SER A 185 -36.32 51.80 -28.83
N THR A 186 -36.55 50.74 -29.59
CA THR A 186 -37.73 49.89 -29.39
C THR A 186 -37.33 48.51 -28.87
N ILE A 187 -37.26 48.32 -27.54
CA ILE A 187 -37.13 47.04 -26.89
C ILE A 187 -38.53 46.44 -26.73
N ILE A 188 -38.92 45.44 -27.54
CA ILE A 188 -40.16 44.68 -27.34
C ILE A 188 -39.82 43.46 -26.48
N CYS A 189 -40.19 43.48 -25.18
CA CYS A 189 -40.25 42.31 -24.32
C CYS A 189 -41.52 41.50 -24.65
N CYS A 190 -41.42 40.45 -25.44
CA CYS A 190 -42.53 39.48 -25.55
C CYS A 190 -42.47 38.49 -24.38
N PHE A 191 -43.34 38.68 -23.39
CA PHE A 191 -43.69 37.63 -22.43
C PHE A 191 -44.77 36.76 -23.08
N LEU A 192 -44.47 35.52 -23.36
CA LEU A 192 -45.50 34.49 -23.70
C LEU A 192 -45.71 33.60 -22.47
N PRO A 193 -47.00 33.34 -22.09
CA PRO A 193 -47.37 32.54 -20.95
C PRO A 193 -47.07 31.06 -21.06
#